data_c2c7b227480d53e33c140449b3f33a93
#
_entry.id   c2c7b227480d53e33c140449b3f33a93
#
_cell.length_a   1.000
_cell.length_b   1.000
_cell.length_c   1.000
_cell.angle_alpha   90.00
_cell.angle_beta   90.00
_cell.angle_gamma   90.00
#
_symmetry.space_group_name_H-M   'P 1'
#
loop_
_entity.id
_entity.type
_entity.pdbx_description
1 polymer ?
#
loop_
_entity_poly.entity_id
_entity_poly.type
_entity_poly.pdbx_seq_one_letter_code
_entity_poly.pdbx_strand_id
1 'polypeptide(L)'
;TLDGKVATAKGESRWITGPRARHDAHRLRSHVDAVVIGVGTILQDDPSLTARLSDRPLKLSPKQPLRVVLDSRLRTPLGATICDAQDRAKTLLATTGRAPQSRRRLFEQAGVGVLSLSTKKGHVSLPALMTALGKRGIISVLIEGGSTVNAAALREKLVNRVVLYIAPTLMGGQDAKAVIGDRSPKLLAQALALRHVTVRRIGKDLVVE
;
A
#
# COMPACT_ATOMS: atom_id res chain seq x y z
N THR A 1 -13.60 8.18 -1.52
CA THR A 1 -14.79 9.04 -1.67
C THR A 1 -14.52 10.20 -2.64
N LEU A 2 -15.56 10.91 -3.09
CA LEU A 2 -15.44 12.06 -4.00
C LEU A 2 -14.68 13.23 -3.36
N ASP A 3 -14.74 13.36 -2.06
CA ASP A 3 -14.02 14.38 -1.28
C ASP A 3 -12.62 13.93 -0.83
N GLY A 4 -12.07 12.85 -1.45
CA GLY A 4 -10.70 12.39 -1.24
C GLY A 4 -10.44 11.72 0.10
N LYS A 5 -11.48 11.23 0.78
CA LYS A 5 -11.33 10.48 2.04
C LYS A 5 -11.26 8.98 1.79
N VAL A 6 -10.45 8.27 2.58
CA VAL A 6 -10.23 6.82 2.48
C VAL A 6 -10.63 6.06 3.73
N ALA A 7 -10.91 6.73 4.82
CA ALA A 7 -11.45 6.15 6.05
C ALA A 7 -12.08 7.25 6.92
N THR A 8 -13.02 6.84 7.78
CA THR A 8 -13.58 7.69 8.83
C THR A 8 -12.53 8.06 9.87
N ALA A 9 -12.84 8.96 10.78
CA ALA A 9 -12.00 9.31 11.93
C ALA A 9 -11.62 8.07 12.78
N LYS A 10 -12.54 7.13 12.94
CA LYS A 10 -12.31 5.85 13.64
C LYS A 10 -11.52 4.83 12.81
N GLY A 11 -11.25 5.13 11.53
CA GLY A 11 -10.48 4.27 10.63
C GLY A 11 -11.32 3.26 9.85
N GLU A 12 -12.65 3.32 9.90
CA GLU A 12 -13.49 2.46 9.10
C GLU A 12 -13.31 2.80 7.61
N SER A 13 -12.96 1.80 6.79
CA SER A 13 -12.64 1.94 5.37
C SER A 13 -13.39 0.95 4.47
N ARG A 14 -14.07 -0.07 5.04
CA ARG A 14 -14.73 -1.15 4.31
C ARG A 14 -16.25 -0.97 4.30
N TRP A 15 -16.93 -0.96 3.17
CA TRP A 15 -16.41 -0.94 1.79
C TRP A 15 -16.81 0.37 1.14
N ILE A 16 -15.85 1.22 0.82
CA ILE A 16 -16.12 2.52 0.18
C ILE A 16 -16.46 2.28 -1.29
N THR A 17 -15.58 1.59 -2.03
CA THR A 17 -15.79 1.30 -3.45
C THR A 17 -16.53 -0.01 -3.69
N GLY A 18 -17.17 -0.12 -4.85
CA GLY A 18 -17.94 -1.28 -5.24
C GLY A 18 -17.08 -2.51 -5.61
N PRO A 19 -17.73 -3.67 -5.84
CA PRO A 19 -17.01 -4.92 -6.11
C PRO A 19 -16.18 -4.88 -7.40
N ARG A 20 -16.64 -4.19 -8.45
CA ARG A 20 -15.90 -4.07 -9.72
C ARG A 20 -14.59 -3.29 -9.55
N ALA A 21 -14.61 -2.20 -8.79
CA ALA A 21 -13.39 -1.43 -8.48
C ALA A 21 -12.39 -2.27 -7.64
N ARG A 22 -12.89 -3.02 -6.66
CA ARG A 22 -12.04 -3.94 -5.87
C ARG A 22 -11.45 -5.07 -6.73
N HIS A 23 -12.22 -5.63 -7.66
CA HIS A 23 -11.71 -6.63 -8.61
C HIS A 23 -10.58 -6.04 -9.48
N ASP A 24 -10.76 -4.82 -9.98
CA ASP A 24 -9.73 -4.12 -10.77
C ASP A 24 -8.45 -3.85 -9.94
N ALA A 25 -8.59 -3.51 -8.65
CA ALA A 25 -7.44 -3.42 -7.73
C ALA A 25 -6.72 -4.77 -7.57
N HIS A 26 -7.44 -5.90 -7.52
CA HIS A 26 -6.82 -7.22 -7.54
C HIS A 26 -6.10 -7.53 -8.87
N ARG A 27 -6.62 -7.03 -10.00
CA ARG A 27 -5.91 -7.10 -11.29
C ARG A 27 -4.61 -6.31 -11.24
N LEU A 28 -4.60 -5.09 -10.71
CA LEU A 28 -3.36 -4.32 -10.53
C LEU A 28 -2.33 -5.10 -9.73
N ARG A 29 -2.73 -5.72 -8.61
CA ARG A 29 -1.82 -6.55 -7.81
C ARG A 29 -1.21 -7.71 -8.59
N SER A 30 -1.98 -8.35 -9.48
CA SER A 30 -1.48 -9.48 -10.28
C SER A 30 -0.49 -9.08 -11.38
N HIS A 31 -0.38 -7.79 -11.69
CA HIS A 31 0.49 -7.25 -12.74
C HIS A 31 1.79 -6.63 -12.21
N VAL A 32 1.93 -6.52 -10.89
CA VAL A 32 3.14 -5.96 -10.28
C VAL A 32 3.97 -7.03 -9.57
N ASP A 33 5.25 -6.75 -9.35
CA ASP A 33 6.16 -7.65 -8.65
C ASP A 33 6.05 -7.50 -7.13
N ALA A 34 5.73 -6.30 -6.65
CA ALA A 34 5.57 -6.04 -5.22
C ALA A 34 4.40 -5.08 -4.93
N VAL A 35 3.76 -5.30 -3.77
CA VAL A 35 2.79 -4.38 -3.16
C VAL A 35 3.35 -3.85 -1.86
N VAL A 36 3.37 -2.53 -1.69
CA VAL A 36 3.93 -1.84 -0.52
C VAL A 36 2.84 -1.12 0.25
N ILE A 37 2.79 -1.35 1.55
CA ILE A 37 1.92 -0.61 2.49
C ILE A 37 2.67 -0.18 3.75
N GLY A 38 2.07 0.74 4.50
CA GLY A 38 2.54 1.10 5.83
C GLY A 38 1.98 0.18 6.92
N VAL A 39 2.71 -0.01 8.01
CA VAL A 39 2.25 -0.81 9.17
C VAL A 39 0.93 -0.31 9.76
N GLY A 40 0.61 0.98 9.64
CA GLY A 40 -0.70 1.51 10.06
C GLY A 40 -1.87 0.82 9.38
N THR A 41 -1.75 0.44 8.12
CA THR A 41 -2.76 -0.32 7.37
C THR A 41 -2.87 -1.76 7.88
N ILE A 42 -1.74 -2.40 8.24
CA ILE A 42 -1.77 -3.72 8.88
C ILE A 42 -2.52 -3.68 10.21
N LEU A 43 -2.20 -2.72 11.05
CA LEU A 43 -2.78 -2.60 12.39
C LEU A 43 -4.28 -2.25 12.37
N GLN A 44 -4.75 -1.59 11.31
CA GLN A 44 -6.13 -1.16 11.16
C GLN A 44 -7.00 -2.20 10.45
N ASP A 45 -6.53 -2.77 9.35
CA ASP A 45 -7.36 -3.50 8.39
C ASP A 45 -6.98 -4.98 8.28
N ASP A 46 -5.82 -5.39 8.80
CA ASP A 46 -5.24 -6.74 8.68
C ASP A 46 -5.40 -7.36 7.27
N PRO A 47 -4.90 -6.68 6.21
CA PRO A 47 -5.14 -7.11 4.84
C PRO A 47 -4.22 -8.27 4.44
N SER A 48 -4.72 -9.18 3.61
CA SER A 48 -3.89 -10.25 3.01
C SER A 48 -3.00 -9.77 1.87
N LEU A 49 -3.36 -8.68 1.18
CA LEU A 49 -2.68 -8.11 -0.01
C LEU A 49 -2.45 -9.08 -1.18
N THR A 50 -3.19 -10.17 -1.22
CA THR A 50 -3.14 -11.15 -2.30
C THR A 50 -3.89 -10.67 -3.54
N ALA A 51 -3.48 -11.12 -4.71
CA ALA A 51 -4.25 -10.99 -5.95
C ALA A 51 -5.28 -12.12 -6.01
N ARG A 52 -6.57 -11.77 -6.05
CA ARG A 52 -7.70 -12.72 -6.15
C ARG A 52 -8.53 -12.34 -7.36
N LEU A 53 -8.53 -13.19 -8.38
CA LEU A 53 -9.26 -13.00 -9.62
C LEU A 53 -10.25 -14.14 -9.78
N SER A 54 -11.53 -13.81 -9.73
CA SER A 54 -12.65 -14.78 -9.87
C SER A 54 -12.99 -15.13 -11.31
N ASP A 55 -12.47 -14.36 -12.26
CA ASP A 55 -12.77 -14.45 -13.69
C ASP A 55 -11.75 -15.32 -14.47
N ARG A 56 -10.78 -15.91 -13.78
CA ARG A 56 -9.81 -16.81 -14.42
C ARG A 56 -10.23 -18.28 -14.30
N PRO A 57 -9.93 -19.12 -15.32
CA PRO A 57 -10.10 -20.56 -15.20
C PRO A 57 -9.39 -21.09 -13.95
N LEU A 58 -10.04 -22.02 -13.24
CA LEU A 58 -9.54 -22.63 -11.98
C LEU A 58 -8.10 -23.15 -12.02
N LYS A 59 -7.55 -23.41 -13.22
CA LYS A 59 -6.20 -23.93 -13.42
C LYS A 59 -5.07 -22.88 -13.40
N LEU A 60 -5.39 -21.57 -13.43
CA LEU A 60 -4.39 -20.50 -13.52
C LEU A 60 -4.53 -19.54 -12.31
N SER A 61 -3.82 -19.85 -11.23
CA SER A 61 -3.70 -18.92 -10.12
C SER A 61 -3.01 -17.62 -10.58
N PRO A 62 -3.50 -16.43 -10.19
CA PRO A 62 -2.85 -15.17 -10.52
C PRO A 62 -1.45 -15.10 -9.90
N LYS A 63 -0.52 -14.43 -10.58
CA LYS A 63 0.78 -14.09 -9.99
C LYS A 63 0.55 -13.36 -8.67
N GLN A 64 1.23 -13.82 -7.62
CA GLN A 64 1.18 -13.16 -6.31
C GLN A 64 2.37 -12.21 -6.16
N PRO A 65 2.13 -10.93 -5.84
CA PRO A 65 3.22 -9.98 -5.60
C PRO A 65 3.95 -10.27 -4.29
N LEU A 66 5.20 -9.83 -4.19
CA LEU A 66 5.88 -9.71 -2.90
C LEU A 66 5.14 -8.67 -2.05
N ARG A 67 4.70 -9.05 -0.85
CA ARG A 67 4.03 -8.13 0.09
C ARG A 67 5.07 -7.44 0.94
N VAL A 68 5.14 -6.13 0.89
CA VAL A 68 6.14 -5.33 1.61
C VAL A 68 5.44 -4.42 2.62
N VAL A 69 5.80 -4.53 3.88
CA VAL A 69 5.30 -3.68 4.96
C VAL A 69 6.39 -2.73 5.42
N LEU A 70 6.13 -1.44 5.36
CA LEU A 70 6.97 -0.40 5.95
C LEU A 70 6.73 -0.33 7.46
N ASP A 71 7.59 -0.97 8.24
CA ASP A 71 7.47 -1.07 9.68
C ASP A 71 8.79 -0.78 10.41
N SER A 72 9.06 0.48 10.64
CA SER A 72 10.33 0.96 11.19
C SER A 72 10.72 0.34 12.54
N ARG A 73 9.77 -0.22 13.29
CA ARG A 73 9.96 -0.78 14.64
C ARG A 73 9.46 -2.21 14.78
N LEU A 74 9.04 -2.86 13.70
CA LEU A 74 8.42 -4.20 13.68
C LEU A 74 7.22 -4.30 14.64
N ARG A 75 6.25 -3.38 14.50
CA ARG A 75 4.99 -3.38 15.26
C ARG A 75 3.96 -4.35 14.71
N THR A 76 4.15 -4.84 13.48
CA THR A 76 3.30 -5.84 12.86
C THR A 76 3.08 -7.01 13.83
N PRO A 77 1.84 -7.42 14.12
CA PRO A 77 1.58 -8.61 14.91
C PRO A 77 2.10 -9.86 14.20
N LEU A 78 2.68 -10.80 14.94
CA LEU A 78 3.16 -12.07 14.35
C LEU A 78 2.00 -12.88 13.75
N GLY A 79 0.82 -12.81 14.36
CA GLY A 79 -0.41 -13.45 13.87
C GLY A 79 -1.18 -12.64 12.82
N ALA A 80 -0.62 -11.55 12.28
CA ALA A 80 -1.28 -10.80 11.21
C ALA A 80 -1.44 -11.68 9.95
N THR A 81 -2.56 -11.53 9.25
CA THR A 81 -2.89 -12.28 8.02
C THR A 81 -1.76 -12.25 6.98
N ILE A 82 -1.02 -11.16 6.91
CA ILE A 82 0.12 -11.02 5.97
C ILE A 82 1.31 -11.92 6.36
N CYS A 83 1.39 -12.39 7.59
CA CYS A 83 2.45 -13.25 8.12
C CYS A 83 2.10 -14.75 8.08
N ASP A 84 0.91 -15.11 7.59
CA ASP A 84 0.49 -16.51 7.47
C ASP A 84 1.41 -17.26 6.48
N ALA A 85 2.08 -18.29 6.98
CA ALA A 85 2.99 -19.14 6.20
C ALA A 85 2.26 -20.00 5.16
N GLN A 86 0.96 -20.27 5.35
CA GLN A 86 0.16 -21.04 4.40
C GLN A 86 -0.18 -20.23 3.13
N ASP A 87 -0.06 -18.92 3.18
CA ASP A 87 -0.24 -18.08 1.99
C ASP A 87 1.02 -18.13 1.11
N ARG A 88 0.84 -18.52 -0.16
CA ARG A 88 1.93 -18.62 -1.15
C ARG A 88 2.59 -17.29 -1.50
N ALA A 89 2.03 -16.15 -1.09
CA ALA A 89 2.64 -14.86 -1.30
C ALA A 89 3.73 -14.59 -0.26
N LYS A 90 4.94 -14.29 -0.72
CA LYS A 90 6.08 -13.93 0.14
C LYS A 90 5.83 -12.59 0.83
N THR A 91 6.28 -12.47 2.08
CA THR A 91 6.18 -11.24 2.87
C THR A 91 7.56 -10.74 3.26
N LEU A 92 7.76 -9.42 3.16
CA LEU A 92 8.97 -8.72 3.53
C LEU A 92 8.63 -7.54 4.46
N LEU A 93 9.13 -7.55 5.68
CA LEU A 93 9.02 -6.43 6.61
C LEU A 93 10.25 -5.52 6.43
N ALA A 94 10.04 -4.35 5.84
CA ALA A 94 11.07 -3.32 5.71
C ALA A 94 11.14 -2.51 7.01
N THR A 95 12.26 -2.61 7.70
CA THR A 95 12.45 -2.03 9.03
C THR A 95 13.71 -1.17 9.11
N THR A 96 14.04 -0.69 10.31
CA THR A 96 15.24 0.14 10.55
C THR A 96 16.06 -0.44 11.70
N GLY A 97 17.22 0.13 11.95
CA GLY A 97 18.05 -0.20 13.12
C GLY A 97 17.37 -0.06 14.48
N ARG A 98 16.20 0.61 14.53
CA ARG A 98 15.40 0.78 15.75
C ARG A 98 14.52 -0.42 16.11
N ALA A 99 14.37 -1.39 15.20
CA ALA A 99 13.58 -2.58 15.47
C ALA A 99 14.31 -3.50 16.46
N PRO A 100 13.63 -4.00 17.51
CA PRO A 100 14.24 -4.92 18.47
C PRO A 100 14.76 -6.19 17.80
N GLN A 101 15.96 -6.63 18.19
CA GLN A 101 16.59 -7.84 17.64
C GLN A 101 15.73 -9.09 17.91
N SER A 102 15.10 -9.17 19.06
CA SER A 102 14.18 -10.27 19.41
C SER A 102 13.00 -10.36 18.42
N ARG A 103 12.40 -9.22 18.06
CA ARG A 103 11.31 -9.17 17.09
C ARG A 103 11.76 -9.62 15.69
N ARG A 104 12.98 -9.25 15.28
CA ARG A 104 13.53 -9.69 13.98
C ARG A 104 13.64 -11.20 13.93
N ARG A 105 14.26 -11.82 14.96
CA ARG A 105 14.42 -13.26 15.05
C ARG A 105 13.07 -14.01 15.02
N LEU A 106 12.06 -13.49 15.71
CA LEU A 106 10.72 -14.08 15.68
C LEU A 106 10.10 -14.12 14.29
N PHE A 107 10.20 -13.04 13.52
CA PHE A 107 9.69 -13.01 12.14
C PHE A 107 10.49 -13.92 11.21
N GLU A 108 11.81 -13.91 11.32
CA GLU A 108 12.69 -14.78 10.52
C GLU A 108 12.41 -16.27 10.79
N GLN A 109 12.22 -16.65 12.06
CA GLN A 109 11.83 -18.01 12.45
C GLN A 109 10.43 -18.41 11.92
N ALA A 110 9.53 -17.44 11.80
CA ALA A 110 8.21 -17.65 11.19
C ALA A 110 8.24 -17.67 9.65
N GLY A 111 9.42 -17.58 9.02
CA GLY A 111 9.56 -17.58 7.57
C GLY A 111 9.24 -16.24 6.90
N VAL A 112 9.06 -15.17 7.67
CA VAL A 112 8.81 -13.83 7.17
C VAL A 112 10.13 -13.10 6.96
N GLY A 113 10.36 -12.58 5.75
CA GLY A 113 11.57 -11.83 5.44
C GLY A 113 11.66 -10.52 6.23
N VAL A 114 12.83 -10.20 6.77
CA VAL A 114 13.09 -8.91 7.44
C VAL A 114 14.24 -8.21 6.75
N LEU A 115 14.02 -6.96 6.32
CA LEU A 115 15.00 -6.13 5.65
C LEU A 115 15.25 -4.85 6.44
N SER A 116 16.46 -4.70 6.97
CA SER A 116 16.85 -3.47 7.65
C SER A 116 17.38 -2.45 6.64
N LEU A 117 16.81 -1.24 6.69
CA LEU A 117 17.13 -0.14 5.78
C LEU A 117 17.50 1.13 6.55
N SER A 118 18.10 2.07 5.86
CA SER A 118 18.38 3.40 6.40
C SER A 118 17.08 4.13 6.75
N THR A 119 17.20 5.06 7.69
CA THR A 119 16.10 5.90 8.16
C THR A 119 16.09 7.25 7.46
N LYS A 120 14.89 7.75 7.17
CA LYS A 120 14.64 9.13 6.80
C LYS A 120 13.52 9.68 7.69
N LYS A 121 13.80 10.75 8.45
CA LYS A 121 12.84 11.33 9.42
C LYS A 121 12.23 10.30 10.40
N GLY A 122 13.03 9.32 10.83
CA GLY A 122 12.58 8.29 11.79
C GLY A 122 11.79 7.12 11.19
N HIS A 123 11.56 7.11 9.88
CA HIS A 123 10.89 6.06 9.14
C HIS A 123 11.83 5.34 8.17
N VAL A 124 11.42 4.20 7.64
CA VAL A 124 12.12 3.52 6.55
C VAL A 124 12.27 4.47 5.36
N SER A 125 13.48 4.59 4.83
CA SER A 125 13.74 5.37 3.61
C SER A 125 13.11 4.68 2.39
N LEU A 126 12.14 5.33 1.74
CA LEU A 126 11.52 4.81 0.52
C LEU A 126 12.53 4.67 -0.64
N PRO A 127 13.44 5.63 -0.92
CA PRO A 127 14.46 5.43 -1.94
C PRO A 127 15.36 4.22 -1.65
N ALA A 128 15.75 4.01 -0.38
CA ALA A 128 16.55 2.85 -0.01
C ALA A 128 15.77 1.53 -0.21
N LEU A 129 14.45 1.54 0.08
CA LEU A 129 13.59 0.40 -0.20
C LEU A 129 13.52 0.11 -1.71
N MET A 130 13.26 1.12 -2.55
CA MET A 130 13.19 0.93 -4.01
C MET A 130 14.51 0.37 -4.57
N THR A 131 15.66 0.90 -4.13
CA THR A 131 16.98 0.36 -4.49
C THR A 131 17.14 -1.09 -4.05
N ALA A 132 16.74 -1.44 -2.84
CA ALA A 132 16.86 -2.80 -2.32
C ALA A 132 15.92 -3.79 -3.02
N LEU A 133 14.72 -3.36 -3.42
CA LEU A 133 13.80 -4.15 -4.23
C LEU A 133 14.35 -4.36 -5.65
N GLY A 134 14.87 -3.32 -6.29
CA GLY A 134 15.49 -3.42 -7.62
C GLY A 134 16.65 -4.42 -7.64
N LYS A 135 17.51 -4.43 -6.61
CA LYS A 135 18.58 -5.44 -6.46
C LYS A 135 18.07 -6.88 -6.31
N ARG A 136 16.80 -7.07 -5.97
CA ARG A 136 16.10 -8.35 -5.90
C ARG A 136 15.34 -8.70 -7.19
N GLY A 137 15.52 -7.94 -8.27
CA GLY A 137 14.84 -8.14 -9.54
C GLY A 137 13.38 -7.65 -9.55
N ILE A 138 12.94 -6.87 -8.55
CA ILE A 138 11.62 -6.25 -8.53
C ILE A 138 11.67 -4.99 -9.40
N ILE A 139 10.91 -4.97 -10.48
CA ILE A 139 10.88 -3.88 -11.46
C ILE A 139 9.59 -3.07 -11.41
N SER A 140 8.53 -3.61 -10.79
CA SER A 140 7.24 -2.96 -10.67
C SER A 140 6.71 -3.02 -9.24
N VAL A 141 6.30 -1.86 -8.71
CA VAL A 141 5.84 -1.70 -7.32
C VAL A 141 4.52 -0.96 -7.30
N LEU A 142 3.53 -1.53 -6.65
CA LEU A 142 2.25 -0.89 -6.32
C LEU A 142 2.28 -0.42 -4.86
N ILE A 143 2.16 0.89 -4.63
CA ILE A 143 2.01 1.45 -3.28
C ILE A 143 0.51 1.59 -3.02
N GLU A 144 -0.04 0.76 -2.13
CA GLU A 144 -1.47 0.77 -1.81
C GLU A 144 -1.82 1.58 -0.54
N GLY A 145 -0.90 2.36 -0.06
CA GLY A 145 -1.19 3.31 0.99
C GLY A 145 -0.67 2.94 2.39
N GLY A 146 -1.31 3.43 3.32
CA GLY A 146 -1.83 4.53 3.99
C GLY A 146 -1.39 5.91 3.52
N SER A 147 -2.18 6.87 3.93
CA SER A 147 -2.05 8.28 3.54
C SER A 147 -0.63 8.83 3.67
N THR A 148 0.05 8.52 4.75
CA THR A 148 1.43 8.97 5.02
C THR A 148 2.45 8.36 4.04
N VAL A 149 2.27 7.09 3.65
CA VAL A 149 3.15 6.43 2.68
C VAL A 149 2.94 7.02 1.30
N ASN A 150 1.67 7.25 0.90
CA ASN A 150 1.33 7.90 -0.37
C ASN A 150 1.97 9.29 -0.45
N ALA A 151 1.80 10.11 0.59
CA ALA A 151 2.39 11.45 0.64
C ALA A 151 3.93 11.42 0.57
N ALA A 152 4.57 10.47 1.26
CA ALA A 152 6.02 10.32 1.22
C ALA A 152 6.51 9.92 -0.17
N ALA A 153 5.86 8.94 -0.82
CA ALA A 153 6.24 8.48 -2.16
C ALA A 153 6.11 9.59 -3.23
N LEU A 154 5.03 10.37 -3.18
CA LEU A 154 4.83 11.50 -4.07
C LEU A 154 5.87 12.60 -3.86
N ARG A 155 6.13 12.98 -2.60
CA ARG A 155 7.13 13.98 -2.25
C ARG A 155 8.56 13.58 -2.65
N GLU A 156 8.85 12.28 -2.59
CA GLU A 156 10.16 11.73 -2.99
C GLU A 156 10.26 11.48 -4.50
N LYS A 157 9.22 11.84 -5.27
CA LYS A 157 9.15 11.66 -6.73
C LYS A 157 9.39 10.22 -7.19
N LEU A 158 8.91 9.26 -6.41
CA LEU A 158 9.06 7.82 -6.69
C LEU A 158 7.88 7.24 -7.49
N VAL A 159 6.83 8.05 -7.73
CA VAL A 159 5.59 7.62 -8.36
C VAL A 159 5.58 8.01 -9.83
N ASN A 160 5.38 7.03 -10.71
CA ASN A 160 5.25 7.23 -12.14
C ASN A 160 3.78 7.30 -12.59
N ARG A 161 2.90 6.59 -11.88
CA ARG A 161 1.48 6.49 -12.20
C ARG A 161 0.65 6.54 -10.92
N VAL A 162 -0.47 7.25 -10.96
CA VAL A 162 -1.46 7.30 -9.88
C VAL A 162 -2.75 6.68 -10.39
N VAL A 163 -3.37 5.82 -9.59
CA VAL A 163 -4.69 5.24 -9.86
C VAL A 163 -5.59 5.50 -8.67
N LEU A 164 -6.64 6.27 -8.88
CA LEU A 164 -7.62 6.62 -7.84
C LEU A 164 -8.97 5.97 -8.15
N TYR A 165 -9.44 5.11 -7.25
CA TYR A 165 -10.80 4.59 -7.26
C TYR A 165 -11.67 5.50 -6.41
N ILE A 166 -12.68 6.11 -7.01
CA ILE A 166 -13.53 7.13 -6.38
C ILE A 166 -14.96 6.62 -6.34
N ALA A 167 -15.45 6.36 -5.13
CA ALA A 167 -16.86 6.06 -4.93
C ALA A 167 -17.71 7.34 -4.97
N PRO A 168 -18.95 7.31 -5.48
CA PRO A 168 -19.87 8.44 -5.52
C PRO A 168 -20.47 8.72 -4.13
N THR A 169 -19.60 8.99 -3.17
CA THR A 169 -19.96 9.21 -1.75
C THR A 169 -19.12 10.34 -1.21
N LEU A 170 -19.72 11.20 -0.40
CA LEU A 170 -19.05 12.22 0.39
C LEU A 170 -18.94 11.75 1.84
N MET A 171 -17.77 11.87 2.43
CA MET A 171 -17.55 11.51 3.84
C MET A 171 -17.49 12.73 4.75
N GLY A 172 -16.88 13.81 4.30
CA GLY A 172 -16.69 15.03 5.08
C GLY A 172 -15.68 14.86 6.22
N GLY A 173 -15.72 15.81 7.16
CA GLY A 173 -14.88 15.82 8.37
C GLY A 173 -13.41 16.18 8.12
N GLN A 174 -12.84 17.00 9.00
CA GLN A 174 -11.40 17.31 8.98
C GLN A 174 -10.56 16.16 9.54
N ASP A 175 -11.11 15.35 10.42
CA ASP A 175 -10.53 14.21 11.10
C ASP A 175 -10.58 12.92 10.27
N ALA A 176 -11.39 12.87 9.21
CA ALA A 176 -11.43 11.75 8.27
C ALA A 176 -10.10 11.63 7.49
N LYS A 177 -9.60 10.40 7.33
CA LYS A 177 -8.30 10.16 6.69
C LYS A 177 -8.34 10.48 5.19
N ALA A 178 -7.47 11.38 4.74
CA ALA A 178 -7.30 11.70 3.33
C ALA A 178 -6.52 10.62 2.58
N VAL A 179 -6.72 10.51 1.26
CA VAL A 179 -5.95 9.60 0.38
C VAL A 179 -4.46 9.94 0.35
N ILE A 180 -4.14 11.24 0.44
CA ILE A 180 -2.78 11.76 0.58
C ILE A 180 -2.71 12.51 1.90
N GLY A 181 -1.95 12.00 2.85
CA GLY A 181 -1.74 12.59 4.16
C GLY A 181 -0.57 13.57 4.19
N ASP A 182 -0.14 13.92 5.43
CA ASP A 182 0.93 14.88 5.70
C ASP A 182 0.50 16.36 5.44
N ARG A 183 1.46 17.26 5.49
CA ARG A 183 1.20 18.70 5.33
C ARG A 183 0.96 19.06 3.87
N SER A 184 -0.03 19.91 3.64
CA SER A 184 -0.26 20.50 2.32
C SER A 184 0.91 21.39 1.90
N PRO A 185 1.14 21.61 0.59
CA PRO A 185 2.04 22.62 0.11
C PRO A 185 1.59 24.00 0.59
N LYS A 186 2.54 24.91 0.83
CA LYS A 186 2.23 26.27 1.28
C LYS A 186 1.63 27.14 0.16
N LEU A 187 2.00 26.87 -1.07
CA LEU A 187 1.56 27.60 -2.27
C LEU A 187 0.96 26.63 -3.28
N LEU A 188 -0.09 27.07 -3.97
CA LEU A 188 -0.72 26.28 -5.04
C LEU A 188 0.27 25.85 -6.13
N ALA A 189 1.23 26.72 -6.49
CA ALA A 189 2.28 26.41 -7.45
C ALA A 189 3.19 25.22 -7.04
N GLN A 190 3.17 24.82 -5.76
CA GLN A 190 3.92 23.65 -5.25
C GLN A 190 3.08 22.36 -5.30
N ALA A 191 1.82 22.44 -5.72
CA ALA A 191 0.98 21.26 -5.89
C ALA A 191 1.51 20.40 -7.04
N LEU A 192 1.37 19.07 -6.88
CA LEU A 192 1.79 18.12 -7.91
C LEU A 192 0.76 18.11 -9.03
N ALA A 193 1.13 18.63 -10.20
CA ALA A 193 0.32 18.53 -11.39
C ALA A 193 0.44 17.13 -12.01
N LEU A 194 -0.69 16.52 -12.31
CA LEU A 194 -0.76 15.25 -13.04
C LEU A 194 -0.84 15.53 -14.56
N ARG A 195 -0.30 14.61 -15.34
CA ARG A 195 -0.31 14.68 -16.83
C ARG A 195 -0.97 13.43 -17.37
N HIS A 196 -1.53 13.53 -18.55
CA HIS A 196 -2.18 12.42 -19.27
C HIS A 196 -3.29 11.76 -18.44
N VAL A 197 -4.10 12.59 -17.76
CA VAL A 197 -5.17 12.12 -16.88
C VAL A 197 -6.29 11.54 -17.74
N THR A 198 -6.69 10.30 -17.41
CA THR A 198 -7.86 9.64 -17.98
C THR A 198 -8.87 9.33 -16.89
N VAL A 199 -10.14 9.36 -17.24
CA VAL A 199 -11.24 9.05 -16.33
C VAL A 199 -12.14 8.00 -16.98
N ARG A 200 -12.40 6.91 -16.26
CA ARG A 200 -13.35 5.88 -16.73
C ARG A 200 -14.29 5.47 -15.59
N ARG A 201 -15.47 4.98 -15.96
CA ARG A 201 -16.43 4.41 -15.01
C ARG A 201 -16.20 2.92 -14.84
N ILE A 202 -16.29 2.44 -13.59
CA ILE A 202 -16.24 1.01 -13.24
C ILE A 202 -17.35 0.65 -12.27
N GLY A 203 -18.45 0.11 -12.78
CA GLY A 203 -19.69 -0.06 -12.02
C GLY A 203 -20.25 1.32 -11.62
N LYS A 204 -20.44 1.54 -10.33
CA LYS A 204 -20.87 2.83 -9.78
C LYS A 204 -19.71 3.82 -9.52
N ASP A 205 -18.48 3.32 -9.50
CA ASP A 205 -17.29 4.09 -9.14
C ASP A 205 -16.64 4.74 -10.37
N LEU A 206 -15.75 5.70 -10.13
CA LEU A 206 -14.85 6.28 -11.12
C LEU A 206 -13.42 5.79 -10.88
N VAL A 207 -12.66 5.66 -11.95
CA VAL A 207 -11.21 5.44 -11.91
C VAL A 207 -10.54 6.60 -12.61
N VAL A 208 -9.65 7.27 -11.90
CA VAL A 208 -8.80 8.35 -12.42
C VAL A 208 -7.36 7.84 -12.46
N GLU A 209 -6.75 7.92 -13.64
CA GLU A 209 -5.38 7.46 -13.87
C GLU A 209 -4.52 8.58 -14.43
#